data_a4084f52858f43096a0619709d11379f
#
_entry.id   a4084f52858f43096a0619709d11379f
#
_cell.length_a   1.000
_cell.length_b   1.000
_cell.length_c   1.000
_cell.angle_alpha   90.00
_cell.angle_beta   90.00
_cell.angle_gamma   90.00
#
_symmetry.space_group_name_H-M   'P 1'
#
loop_
_entity.id
_entity.type
_entity.pdbx_description
1 polymer ?
#
loop_
_entity_poly.entity_id
_entity_poly.type
_entity_poly.pdbx_seq_one_letter_code
_entity_poly.pdbx_strand_id
1 'polypeptide(L)'
;FVQGGRVEDVRLKLGVAEEIVRNMDTFLPTGEVIAASPLRQALLQGTLQPCMHTISRHFAMDASREMRLTDAVRGVQLIYRAQPPYAYWMLYNGGRKDLLCVEPQTWVNNCPNAPFDREKTGFQFLTPGESRTYETQLTLTTC
;
A
#
# COMPACT_ATOMS: atom_id res chain seq x y z
N PHE A 1 17.36 -3.85 1.58
CA PHE A 1 16.62 -4.61 0.55
C PHE A 1 17.59 -5.47 -0.28
N VAL A 2 18.59 -4.91 -0.90
CA VAL A 2 19.65 -5.67 -1.54
C VAL A 2 20.99 -5.21 -0.99
N GLN A 3 21.81 -6.13 -0.46
CA GLN A 3 23.08 -5.81 0.13
C GLN A 3 23.99 -5.11 -0.90
N GLY A 4 24.53 -3.94 -0.56
CA GLY A 4 25.37 -3.12 -1.45
C GLY A 4 24.60 -2.17 -2.38
N GLY A 5 23.25 -2.00 -2.23
CA GLY A 5 22.41 -1.09 -2.98
C GLY A 5 22.32 0.33 -2.43
N ARG A 6 21.97 1.26 -3.32
CA ARG A 6 21.61 2.60 -2.94
C ARG A 6 20.09 2.71 -2.88
N VAL A 7 19.57 3.24 -1.79
CA VAL A 7 18.11 3.42 -1.61
C VAL A 7 17.52 4.40 -2.64
N GLU A 8 18.35 5.28 -3.18
CA GLU A 8 17.99 6.26 -4.22
C GLU A 8 17.71 5.61 -5.61
N ASP A 9 18.24 4.42 -5.84
CA ASP A 9 18.05 3.70 -7.11
C ASP A 9 16.71 2.94 -7.15
N VAL A 10 16.04 2.84 -6.00
CA VAL A 10 14.78 2.10 -5.86
C VAL A 10 13.59 2.94 -6.30
N ARG A 11 12.71 2.32 -7.08
CA ARG A 11 11.44 2.89 -7.55
C ARG A 11 10.29 2.02 -7.10
N LEU A 12 9.22 2.68 -6.67
CA LEU A 12 7.98 2.03 -6.25
C LEU A 12 6.87 2.29 -7.26
N LYS A 13 6.26 1.22 -7.75
CA LYS A 13 4.97 1.21 -8.42
C LYS A 13 3.97 0.53 -7.51
N LEU A 14 2.78 1.11 -7.37
CA LEU A 14 1.72 0.57 -6.52
C LEU A 14 0.37 0.75 -7.22
N GLY A 15 -0.39 -0.33 -7.33
CA GLY A 15 -1.74 -0.32 -7.89
C GLY A 15 -2.73 0.30 -6.91
N VAL A 16 -2.99 1.59 -7.06
CA VAL A 16 -3.84 2.40 -6.18
C VAL A 16 -4.98 3.07 -6.93
N ALA A 17 -6.19 3.02 -6.36
CA ALA A 17 -7.37 3.72 -6.87
C ALA A 17 -7.45 5.13 -6.30
N GLU A 18 -7.77 5.27 -5.02
CA GLU A 18 -7.92 6.55 -4.33
C GLU A 18 -7.24 6.53 -2.96
N GLU A 19 -6.85 7.69 -2.47
CA GLU A 19 -6.28 7.84 -1.14
C GLU A 19 -7.39 8.04 -0.10
N ILE A 20 -7.34 7.27 0.97
CA ILE A 20 -8.18 7.44 2.15
C ILE A 20 -7.52 8.48 3.05
N VAL A 21 -8.16 9.65 3.17
CA VAL A 21 -7.60 10.74 3.98
C VAL A 21 -7.64 10.38 5.47
N ARG A 22 -6.52 10.60 6.14
CA ARG A 22 -6.39 10.39 7.59
C ARG A 22 -6.00 11.67 8.30
N ASN A 23 -6.54 11.88 9.48
CA ASN A 23 -6.03 12.88 10.40
C ASN A 23 -4.61 12.49 10.83
N MET A 24 -3.64 13.38 10.70
CA MET A 24 -2.23 13.05 10.94
C MET A 24 -1.83 13.00 12.41
N ASP A 25 -2.67 13.50 13.32
CA ASP A 25 -2.43 13.41 14.77
C ASP A 25 -2.97 12.10 15.35
N THR A 26 -4.13 11.66 14.87
CA THR A 26 -4.82 10.45 15.35
C THR A 26 -4.61 9.23 14.46
N PHE A 27 -4.18 9.44 13.22
CA PHE A 27 -4.09 8.44 12.13
C PHE A 27 -5.43 7.76 11.77
N LEU A 28 -6.54 8.34 12.19
CA LEU A 28 -7.88 7.84 11.88
C LEU A 28 -8.40 8.41 10.56
N PRO A 29 -9.21 7.66 9.80
CA PRO A 29 -9.87 8.14 8.60
C PRO A 29 -10.79 9.32 8.89
N THR A 30 -10.82 10.30 7.98
CA THR A 30 -11.67 11.50 8.11
C THR A 30 -13.03 11.36 7.42
N GLY A 31 -13.20 10.35 6.57
CA GLY A 31 -14.37 10.21 5.69
C GLY A 31 -14.14 10.77 4.30
N GLU A 32 -13.03 11.44 4.07
CA GLU A 32 -12.65 11.99 2.78
C GLU A 32 -11.79 11.03 1.96
N VAL A 33 -11.88 11.16 0.64
CA VAL A 33 -11.03 10.46 -0.32
C VAL A 33 -10.42 11.43 -1.32
N ILE A 34 -9.21 11.13 -1.78
CA ILE A 34 -8.53 11.90 -2.83
C ILE A 34 -8.34 11.00 -4.05
N ALA A 35 -9.07 11.29 -5.13
CA ALA A 35 -9.01 10.52 -6.37
C ALA A 35 -7.77 10.84 -7.22
N ALA A 36 -7.17 12.02 -7.06
CA ALA A 36 -6.00 12.43 -7.83
C ALA A 36 -5.03 13.22 -6.97
N SER A 37 -3.76 12.80 -6.96
CA SER A 37 -2.67 13.53 -6.31
C SER A 37 -1.35 13.25 -7.04
N PRO A 38 -0.33 14.14 -6.92
CA PRO A 38 1.01 13.88 -7.48
C PRO A 38 1.61 12.57 -6.97
N LEU A 39 1.43 12.26 -5.69
CA LEU A 39 1.92 11.02 -5.08
C LEU A 39 1.25 9.79 -5.72
N ARG A 40 -0.08 9.81 -5.85
CA ARG A 40 -0.82 8.72 -6.52
C ARG A 40 -0.34 8.53 -7.96
N GLN A 41 -0.14 9.61 -8.70
CA GLN A 41 0.35 9.53 -10.07
C GLN A 41 1.74 8.91 -10.14
N ALA A 42 2.67 9.32 -9.27
CA ALA A 42 4.02 8.74 -9.20
C ALA A 42 3.99 7.25 -8.85
N LEU A 43 3.09 6.82 -7.96
CA LEU A 43 2.88 5.42 -7.62
C LEU A 43 2.40 4.61 -8.84
N LEU A 44 1.40 5.11 -9.56
CA LEU A 44 0.86 4.42 -10.74
C LEU A 44 1.88 4.32 -11.87
N GLN A 45 2.69 5.35 -12.06
CA GLN A 45 3.74 5.39 -13.09
C GLN A 45 5.01 4.62 -12.69
N GLY A 46 5.18 4.26 -11.41
CA GLY A 46 6.40 3.61 -10.92
C GLY A 46 7.62 4.53 -10.86
N THR A 47 7.39 5.83 -10.68
CA THR A 47 8.45 6.85 -10.62
C THR A 47 8.77 7.29 -9.19
N LEU A 48 7.99 6.85 -8.20
CA LEU A 48 8.20 7.22 -6.80
C LEU A 48 9.53 6.66 -6.27
N GLN A 49 10.36 7.53 -5.72
CA GLN A 49 11.54 7.18 -4.90
C GLN A 49 11.14 7.25 -3.42
N PRO A 50 10.88 6.12 -2.75
CA PRO A 50 10.36 6.15 -1.37
C PRO A 50 11.28 6.87 -0.39
N CYS A 51 12.61 6.75 -0.58
CA CYS A 51 13.62 7.37 0.29
C CYS A 51 13.64 8.91 0.25
N MET A 52 13.00 9.52 -0.75
CA MET A 52 12.95 11.00 -0.91
C MET A 52 11.73 11.61 -0.24
N HIS A 53 10.88 10.81 0.38
CA HIS A 53 9.60 11.26 0.94
C HIS A 53 9.40 10.71 2.36
N THR A 54 8.72 11.48 3.20
CA THR A 54 8.10 10.95 4.42
C THR A 54 6.72 10.46 4.06
N ILE A 55 6.48 9.17 4.21
CA ILE A 55 5.25 8.52 3.74
C ILE A 55 4.54 7.87 4.91
N SER A 56 3.25 8.21 5.06
CA SER A 56 2.27 7.52 5.89
C SER A 56 0.91 7.70 5.22
N ARG A 57 0.57 6.80 4.29
CA ARG A 57 -0.60 6.96 3.41
C ARG A 57 -1.40 5.68 3.31
N HIS A 58 -2.71 5.84 3.18
CA HIS A 58 -3.67 4.74 3.05
C HIS A 58 -4.41 4.87 1.72
N PHE A 59 -4.40 3.82 0.92
CA PHE A 59 -5.01 3.82 -0.42
C PHE A 59 -5.98 2.65 -0.58
N ALA A 60 -7.07 2.86 -1.30
CA ALA A 60 -7.80 1.76 -1.90
C ALA A 60 -6.94 1.12 -3.02
N MET A 61 -7.00 -0.21 -3.15
CA MET A 61 -6.33 -0.92 -4.24
C MET A 61 -7.05 -0.68 -5.57
N ASP A 62 -6.30 -0.64 -6.66
CA ASP A 62 -6.86 -0.81 -8.00
C ASP A 62 -7.06 -2.31 -8.34
N ALA A 63 -7.54 -2.59 -9.55
CA ALA A 63 -7.78 -3.96 -10.00
C ALA A 63 -6.51 -4.83 -10.10
N SER A 64 -5.33 -4.24 -10.20
CA SER A 64 -4.06 -4.98 -10.28
C SER A 64 -3.67 -5.62 -8.95
N ARG A 65 -4.01 -4.99 -7.83
CA ARG A 65 -3.63 -5.41 -6.46
C ARG A 65 -2.15 -5.75 -6.35
N GLU A 66 -1.31 -5.00 -7.05
CA GLU A 66 0.10 -5.31 -7.22
C GLU A 66 0.98 -4.15 -6.78
N MET A 67 2.08 -4.49 -6.12
CA MET A 67 3.21 -3.63 -5.85
C MET A 67 4.43 -4.15 -6.61
N ARG A 68 5.21 -3.23 -7.18
CA ARG A 68 6.54 -3.50 -7.73
C ARG A 68 7.55 -2.56 -7.10
N LEU A 69 8.58 -3.13 -6.53
CA LEU A 69 9.74 -2.40 -6.03
C LEU A 69 10.93 -2.78 -6.92
N THR A 70 11.44 -1.81 -7.69
CA THR A 70 12.46 -2.04 -8.73
C THR A 70 13.74 -1.33 -8.36
N ASP A 71 14.86 -2.05 -8.40
CA ASP A 71 16.21 -1.53 -8.45
C ASP A 71 16.79 -1.79 -9.85
N ALA A 72 16.63 -0.80 -10.73
CA ALA A 72 17.04 -0.93 -12.14
C ALA A 72 18.57 -0.99 -12.31
N VAL A 73 19.34 -0.43 -11.36
CA VAL A 73 20.82 -0.47 -11.40
C VAL A 73 21.33 -1.89 -11.19
N ARG A 74 20.62 -2.67 -10.37
CA ARG A 74 20.94 -4.08 -10.12
C ARG A 74 20.16 -5.06 -10.99
N GLY A 75 19.21 -4.58 -11.75
CA GLY A 75 18.34 -5.42 -12.55
C GLY A 75 17.48 -6.38 -11.70
N VAL A 76 16.98 -5.91 -10.54
CA VAL A 76 16.13 -6.73 -9.67
C VAL A 76 14.80 -6.04 -9.38
N GLN A 77 13.76 -6.86 -9.30
CA GLN A 77 12.41 -6.40 -8.99
C GLN A 77 11.74 -7.34 -7.99
N LEU A 78 11.16 -6.77 -6.93
CA LEU A 78 10.25 -7.46 -6.02
C LEU A 78 8.82 -7.13 -6.43
N ILE A 79 8.03 -8.16 -6.67
CA ILE A 79 6.61 -8.08 -6.99
C ILE A 79 5.83 -8.62 -5.80
N TYR A 80 4.86 -7.85 -5.29
CA TYR A 80 3.97 -8.26 -4.22
C TYR A 80 2.52 -8.17 -4.71
N ARG A 81 1.82 -9.29 -4.70
CA ARG A 81 0.41 -9.40 -5.10
C ARG A 81 -0.44 -9.77 -3.91
N ALA A 82 -1.56 -9.08 -3.76
CA ALA A 82 -2.57 -9.36 -2.76
C ALA A 82 -3.85 -9.89 -3.45
N GLN A 83 -4.33 -11.05 -3.00
CA GLN A 83 -5.59 -11.60 -3.52
C GLN A 83 -6.80 -11.01 -2.77
N PRO A 84 -8.02 -11.04 -3.33
CA PRO A 84 -9.21 -10.74 -2.55
C PRO A 84 -9.26 -11.62 -1.28
N PRO A 85 -9.68 -11.09 -0.14
CA PRO A 85 -10.42 -9.84 0.05
C PRO A 85 -9.56 -8.62 0.41
N TYR A 86 -8.24 -8.65 0.21
CA TYR A 86 -7.44 -7.44 0.40
C TYR A 86 -7.95 -6.34 -0.53
N ALA A 87 -8.22 -5.16 0.01
CA ALA A 87 -8.81 -4.03 -0.70
C ALA A 87 -8.05 -2.72 -0.52
N TYR A 88 -7.09 -2.67 0.39
CA TYR A 88 -6.37 -1.46 0.76
C TYR A 88 -4.87 -1.71 0.87
N TRP A 89 -4.10 -0.63 0.66
CA TRP A 89 -2.67 -0.56 0.94
C TRP A 89 -2.40 0.46 2.04
N MET A 90 -1.67 0.05 3.08
CA MET A 90 -0.96 1.01 3.93
C MET A 90 0.46 1.15 3.39
N LEU A 91 0.88 2.38 3.12
CA LEU A 91 2.22 2.72 2.69
C LEU A 91 2.88 3.61 3.75
N TYR A 92 3.99 3.13 4.32
CA TYR A 92 4.66 3.78 5.43
C TYR A 92 6.18 3.63 5.37
N ASN A 93 6.93 4.67 5.74
CA ASN A 93 8.38 4.59 5.92
C ASN A 93 8.91 5.29 7.19
N GLY A 94 8.04 5.90 7.99
CA GLY A 94 8.43 6.59 9.23
C GLY A 94 9.43 7.72 9.04
N GLY A 95 9.52 8.30 7.83
CA GLY A 95 10.55 9.29 7.47
C GLY A 95 11.94 8.71 7.31
N ARG A 96 12.11 7.40 7.37
CA ARG A 96 13.39 6.70 7.18
C ARG A 96 13.63 6.45 5.69
N LYS A 97 14.89 6.60 5.28
CA LYS A 97 15.30 6.35 3.89
C LYS A 97 15.47 4.87 3.56
N ASP A 98 15.77 4.06 4.56
CA ASP A 98 16.11 2.64 4.47
C ASP A 98 14.95 1.70 4.87
N LEU A 99 13.77 2.26 5.14
CA LEU A 99 12.56 1.52 5.51
C LEU A 99 11.44 1.79 4.51
N LEU A 100 10.74 0.73 4.12
CA LEU A 100 9.49 0.82 3.38
C LEU A 100 8.57 -0.34 3.80
N CYS A 101 7.40 0.00 4.35
CA CYS A 101 6.31 -0.91 4.61
C CYS A 101 5.24 -0.73 3.52
N VAL A 102 4.88 -1.81 2.86
CA VAL A 102 3.74 -1.88 1.94
C VAL A 102 2.84 -3.00 2.43
N GLU A 103 1.73 -2.61 3.04
CA GLU A 103 0.91 -3.52 3.82
C GLU A 103 -0.45 -3.70 3.15
N PRO A 104 -0.77 -4.88 2.59
CA PRO A 104 -2.12 -5.16 2.14
C PRO A 104 -3.04 -5.31 3.33
N GLN A 105 -4.17 -4.63 3.28
CA GLN A 105 -5.18 -4.63 4.33
C GLN A 105 -6.55 -5.00 3.75
N THR A 106 -7.35 -5.73 4.51
CA THR A 106 -8.69 -6.16 4.09
C THR A 106 -9.74 -5.07 4.32
N TRP A 107 -9.44 -4.12 5.19
CA TRP A 107 -10.36 -3.06 5.57
C TRP A 107 -9.65 -1.72 5.82
N VAL A 108 -10.45 -0.65 5.83
CA VAL A 108 -9.99 0.70 6.22
C VAL A 108 -9.58 0.70 7.68
N ASN A 109 -8.51 1.43 8.01
CA ASN A 109 -8.06 1.59 9.39
C ASN A 109 -9.22 2.04 10.29
N ASN A 110 -9.36 1.42 11.47
CA ASN A 110 -10.48 1.65 12.39
C ASN A 110 -11.87 1.44 11.75
N CYS A 111 -12.02 0.49 10.84
CA CYS A 111 -13.20 0.32 10.01
C CYS A 111 -14.55 0.24 10.76
N PRO A 112 -14.67 -0.32 11.98
CA PRO A 112 -15.95 -0.33 12.70
C PRO A 112 -16.48 1.06 13.02
N ASN A 113 -15.58 2.06 13.16
CA ASN A 113 -15.89 3.43 13.55
C ASN A 113 -15.49 4.45 12.45
N ALA A 114 -15.03 3.96 11.31
CA ALA A 114 -14.64 4.84 10.20
C ALA A 114 -15.87 5.58 9.64
N PRO A 115 -15.76 6.88 9.31
CA PRO A 115 -16.87 7.69 8.82
C PRO A 115 -17.16 7.43 7.32
N PHE A 116 -17.33 6.15 6.98
CA PHE A 116 -17.72 5.65 5.67
C PHE A 116 -18.88 4.68 5.79
N ASP A 117 -19.62 4.51 4.69
CA ASP A 117 -20.57 3.41 4.59
C ASP A 117 -19.87 2.08 4.85
N ARG A 118 -20.48 1.23 5.65
CA ARG A 118 -19.87 -0.02 6.12
C ARG A 118 -19.37 -0.92 4.98
N GLU A 119 -20.08 -0.93 3.87
CA GLU A 119 -19.71 -1.67 2.66
C GLU A 119 -18.41 -1.16 2.04
N LYS A 120 -18.15 0.16 2.17
CA LYS A 120 -16.93 0.81 1.67
C LYS A 120 -15.74 0.69 2.61
N THR A 121 -15.92 0.16 3.82
CA THR A 121 -14.82 0.00 4.78
C THR A 121 -14.12 -1.34 4.67
N GLY A 122 -14.72 -2.30 3.96
CA GLY A 122 -14.25 -3.69 3.92
C GLY A 122 -14.50 -4.45 5.22
N PHE A 123 -15.35 -3.90 6.13
CA PHE A 123 -15.62 -4.50 7.43
C PHE A 123 -16.13 -5.94 7.28
N GLN A 124 -15.50 -6.83 8.01
CA GLN A 124 -15.81 -8.25 8.03
C GLN A 124 -15.80 -8.76 9.47
N PHE A 125 -16.60 -9.76 9.74
CA PHE A 125 -16.57 -10.51 10.99
C PHE A 125 -16.66 -12.00 10.70
N LEU A 126 -16.23 -12.80 11.64
CA LEU A 126 -16.38 -14.26 11.60
C LEU A 126 -17.36 -14.67 12.68
N THR A 127 -18.27 -15.56 12.34
CA THR A 127 -19.11 -16.24 13.32
C THR A 127 -18.33 -17.36 14.01
N PRO A 128 -18.72 -17.79 15.22
CA PRO A 128 -18.06 -18.91 15.90
C PRO A 128 -17.94 -20.15 15.01
N GLY A 129 -16.72 -20.67 14.86
CA GLY A 129 -16.42 -21.83 14.00
C GLY A 129 -16.13 -21.50 12.54
N GLU A 130 -16.33 -20.26 12.11
CA GLU A 130 -15.98 -19.80 10.75
C GLU A 130 -14.48 -19.52 10.62
N SER A 131 -13.90 -19.78 9.45
CA SER A 131 -12.52 -19.45 9.12
C SER A 131 -12.43 -18.77 7.75
N ARG A 132 -11.39 -17.94 7.55
CA ARG A 132 -11.07 -17.31 6.25
C ARG A 132 -9.61 -17.46 5.94
N THR A 133 -9.30 -17.66 4.68
CA THR A 133 -7.93 -17.70 4.16
C THR A 133 -7.64 -16.42 3.42
N TYR A 134 -6.44 -15.88 3.66
CA TYR A 134 -5.92 -14.69 2.99
C TYR A 134 -4.62 -15.05 2.28
N GLU A 135 -4.53 -14.69 1.01
CA GLU A 135 -3.39 -15.03 0.18
C GLU A 135 -2.64 -13.79 -0.29
N THR A 136 -1.32 -13.85 -0.18
CA THR A 136 -0.41 -12.91 -0.82
C THR A 136 0.74 -13.66 -1.47
N GLN A 137 1.34 -13.08 -2.50
CA GLN A 137 2.46 -13.65 -3.22
C GLN A 137 3.60 -12.63 -3.31
N LEU A 138 4.79 -13.06 -2.90
CA LEU A 138 6.04 -12.32 -3.11
C LEU A 138 6.89 -13.04 -4.14
N THR A 139 7.32 -12.32 -5.17
CA THR A 139 8.18 -12.85 -6.23
C THR A 139 9.37 -11.92 -6.42
N LEU A 140 10.57 -12.46 -6.34
CA LEU A 140 11.79 -11.75 -6.72
C LEU A 140 12.17 -12.19 -8.14
N THR A 141 12.44 -11.23 -9.01
CA THR A 141 12.82 -11.50 -10.40
C THR A 141 13.91 -10.53 -10.86
N THR A 142 14.57 -10.87 -11.95
CA THR A 142 15.43 -9.96 -12.71
C THR A 142 14.59 -9.08 -13.64
N CYS A 143 15.04 -7.84 -13.94
CA CYS A 143 14.39 -6.90 -14.84
C CYS A 143 15.40 -6.25 -15.79
#